data_2756f2609467e95022021258bea0a9c0
#
_entry.id   2756f2609467e95022021258bea0a9c0
#
_cell.length_a   1.000
_cell.length_b   1.000
_cell.length_c   1.000
_cell.angle_alpha   90.00
_cell.angle_beta   90.00
_cell.angle_gamma   90.00
#
_symmetry.space_group_name_H-M   'P 1'
#
loop_
_entity.id
_entity.type
_entity.pdbx_description
1 polymer ?
#
loop_
_entity_poly.entity_id
_entity_poly.type
_entity_poly.pdbx_seq_one_letter_code
_entity_poly.pdbx_strand_id
1 'polypeptide(L)'
;DEGWDVTRQKWYEKQLDLGIIPSEAELSPRNRGVQPWEELSEEQKALYSKMQEVFAAFLDHTDDQVGRLIEFLETQDLLDDTLIVFLSDNGASQEGGKHGTTNELAYFNLMPLEVDDMIQHLDEIGGPNYYNNYPWGWSQVGNTPLRFYKQNTYEGGIRDPLIMHWPNGIDDAGGMRDQYHHVIDLMPTILDIVGVEPPENFQGVDQQPLEGKSMR
;
A
#
# COMPACT_ATOMS: atom_id res chain seq x y z
N ASP A 1 15.58 -11.31 8.45
CA ASP A 1 16.63 -10.75 7.59
C ASP A 1 17.02 -11.68 6.44
N GLU A 2 16.01 -12.18 5.71
CA GLU A 2 16.23 -13.11 4.60
C GLU A 2 16.38 -12.36 3.26
N GLY A 3 16.19 -11.03 3.28
CA GLY A 3 16.23 -10.16 2.14
C GLY A 3 14.98 -10.21 1.27
N TRP A 4 14.89 -9.26 0.34
CA TRP A 4 13.69 -9.07 -0.47
C TRP A 4 13.35 -10.20 -1.43
N ASP A 5 14.33 -10.93 -1.97
CA ASP A 5 14.06 -12.02 -2.90
C ASP A 5 13.34 -13.19 -2.20
N VAL A 6 13.84 -13.59 -1.03
CA VAL A 6 13.23 -14.66 -0.23
C VAL A 6 11.88 -14.22 0.35
N THR A 7 11.82 -13.01 0.89
CA THR A 7 10.57 -12.46 1.44
C THR A 7 9.48 -12.40 0.38
N ARG A 8 9.82 -11.94 -0.83
CA ARG A 8 8.89 -11.87 -1.94
C ARG A 8 8.32 -13.23 -2.34
N GLN A 9 9.18 -14.24 -2.40
CA GLN A 9 8.75 -15.60 -2.69
C GLN A 9 7.80 -16.14 -1.61
N LYS A 10 8.14 -15.97 -0.33
CA LYS A 10 7.30 -16.38 0.79
C LYS A 10 5.94 -15.68 0.80
N TRP A 11 5.90 -14.40 0.49
CA TRP A 11 4.64 -13.66 0.42
C TRP A 11 3.77 -14.12 -0.73
N TYR A 12 4.36 -14.39 -1.89
CA TYR A 12 3.64 -14.97 -3.02
C TYR A 12 3.01 -16.32 -2.66
N GLU A 13 3.78 -17.24 -2.08
CA GLU A 13 3.29 -18.55 -1.65
C GLU A 13 2.16 -18.40 -0.62
N LYS A 14 2.32 -17.53 0.36
CA LYS A 14 1.29 -17.26 1.36
C LYS A 14 0.01 -16.67 0.76
N GLN A 15 0.12 -15.79 -0.24
CA GLN A 15 -1.05 -15.23 -0.92
C GLN A 15 -1.83 -16.30 -1.70
N LEU A 16 -1.13 -17.24 -2.34
CA LEU A 16 -1.74 -18.40 -2.98
C LEU A 16 -2.47 -19.30 -1.96
N ASP A 17 -1.79 -19.64 -0.86
CA ASP A 17 -2.35 -20.49 0.20
C ASP A 17 -3.59 -19.89 0.86
N LEU A 18 -3.63 -18.57 0.98
CA LEU A 18 -4.77 -17.82 1.54
C LEU A 18 -5.87 -17.53 0.50
N GLY A 19 -5.65 -17.84 -0.79
CA GLY A 19 -6.59 -17.53 -1.86
C GLY A 19 -6.76 -16.03 -2.13
N ILE A 20 -5.79 -15.21 -1.73
CA ILE A 20 -5.79 -13.75 -1.98
C ILE A 20 -5.55 -13.45 -3.45
N ILE A 21 -4.75 -14.30 -4.12
CA ILE A 21 -4.49 -14.23 -5.55
C ILE A 21 -4.97 -15.52 -6.23
N PRO A 22 -5.37 -15.49 -7.51
CA PRO A 22 -5.75 -16.69 -8.25
C PRO A 22 -4.63 -17.73 -8.27
N SER A 23 -4.99 -19.01 -8.29
CA SER A 23 -4.01 -20.12 -8.29
C SER A 23 -3.09 -20.13 -9.51
N GLU A 24 -3.54 -19.54 -10.62
CA GLU A 24 -2.78 -19.36 -11.87
C GLU A 24 -1.95 -18.07 -11.91
N ALA A 25 -2.01 -17.23 -10.87
CA ALA A 25 -1.21 -16.02 -10.82
C ALA A 25 0.29 -16.37 -10.81
N GLU A 26 1.05 -15.70 -11.63
CA GLU A 26 2.50 -15.88 -11.71
C GLU A 26 3.24 -14.79 -10.95
N LEU A 27 4.31 -15.19 -10.26
CA LEU A 27 5.22 -14.22 -9.67
C LEU A 27 6.00 -13.50 -10.76
N SER A 28 5.79 -12.20 -10.93
CA SER A 28 6.51 -11.42 -11.93
C SER A 28 8.04 -11.48 -11.69
N PRO A 29 8.87 -11.38 -12.73
CA PRO A 29 10.32 -11.37 -12.58
C PRO A 29 10.77 -10.16 -11.74
N ARG A 30 12.00 -10.25 -11.18
CA ARG A 30 12.63 -9.11 -10.50
C ARG A 30 12.62 -7.88 -11.41
N ASN A 31 12.20 -6.73 -10.90
CA ASN A 31 12.14 -5.48 -11.66
C ASN A 31 13.53 -5.03 -12.12
N ARG A 32 13.58 -4.44 -13.31
CA ARG A 32 14.81 -3.85 -13.82
C ARG A 32 15.32 -2.78 -12.84
N GLY A 33 16.60 -2.86 -12.48
CA GLY A 33 17.25 -1.94 -11.55
C GLY A 33 17.27 -2.42 -10.09
N VAL A 34 16.48 -3.44 -9.74
CA VAL A 34 16.57 -4.10 -8.43
C VAL A 34 17.70 -5.12 -8.48
N GLN A 35 18.70 -4.95 -7.62
CA GLN A 35 19.84 -5.85 -7.48
C GLN A 35 19.43 -7.11 -6.70
N PRO A 36 19.96 -8.31 -7.01
CA PRO A 36 19.79 -9.46 -6.15
C PRO A 36 20.29 -9.17 -4.74
N TRP A 37 19.53 -9.60 -3.71
CA TRP A 37 19.91 -9.38 -2.32
C TRP A 37 21.29 -9.96 -1.98
N GLU A 38 21.59 -11.12 -2.52
CA GLU A 38 22.85 -11.82 -2.28
C GLU A 38 24.09 -11.07 -2.81
N GLU A 39 23.91 -10.20 -3.80
CA GLU A 39 24.98 -9.40 -4.41
C GLU A 39 25.25 -8.08 -3.68
N LEU A 40 24.48 -7.76 -2.64
CA LEU A 40 24.66 -6.57 -1.83
C LEU A 40 25.80 -6.75 -0.84
N SER A 41 26.48 -5.64 -0.50
CA SER A 41 27.42 -5.63 0.63
C SER A 41 26.71 -5.82 1.96
N GLU A 42 27.42 -6.24 3.00
CA GLU A 42 26.82 -6.41 4.34
C GLU A 42 26.31 -5.09 4.92
N GLU A 43 26.97 -3.97 4.61
CA GLU A 43 26.55 -2.63 5.00
C GLU A 43 25.25 -2.22 4.29
N GLN A 44 25.12 -2.53 2.99
CA GLN A 44 23.89 -2.31 2.24
C GLN A 44 22.76 -3.15 2.80
N LYS A 45 22.98 -4.41 3.08
CA LYS A 45 21.98 -5.29 3.70
C LYS A 45 21.51 -4.75 5.05
N ALA A 46 22.43 -4.30 5.90
CA ALA A 46 22.10 -3.71 7.19
C ALA A 46 21.24 -2.44 7.02
N LEU A 47 21.65 -1.52 6.14
CA LEU A 47 20.90 -0.28 5.85
C LEU A 47 19.50 -0.56 5.33
N TYR A 48 19.37 -1.44 4.33
CA TYR A 48 18.10 -1.72 3.68
C TYR A 48 17.17 -2.53 4.58
N SER A 49 17.71 -3.41 5.43
CA SER A 49 16.93 -4.09 6.47
C SER A 49 16.41 -3.10 7.50
N LYS A 50 17.22 -2.13 7.93
CA LYS A 50 16.81 -1.10 8.88
C LYS A 50 15.69 -0.21 8.32
N MET A 51 15.77 0.19 7.05
CA MET A 51 14.71 0.97 6.40
C MET A 51 13.40 0.18 6.34
N GLN A 52 13.46 -1.12 6.04
CA GLN A 52 12.27 -1.99 6.02
C GLN A 52 11.71 -2.24 7.42
N GLU A 53 12.56 -2.41 8.43
CA GLU A 53 12.16 -2.51 9.84
C GLU A 53 11.34 -1.30 10.27
N VAL A 54 11.82 -0.09 9.96
CA VAL A 54 11.12 1.16 10.29
C VAL A 54 9.78 1.26 9.57
N PHE A 55 9.73 0.88 8.28
CA PHE A 55 8.47 0.85 7.54
C PHE A 55 7.48 -0.16 8.15
N ALA A 56 7.95 -1.36 8.49
CA ALA A 56 7.10 -2.37 9.11
C ALA A 56 6.56 -1.91 10.47
N ALA A 57 7.40 -1.27 11.29
CA ALA A 57 6.98 -0.70 12.57
C ALA A 57 5.97 0.45 12.41
N PHE A 58 6.12 1.27 11.36
CA PHE A 58 5.14 2.32 11.03
C PHE A 58 3.80 1.71 10.59
N LEU A 59 3.82 0.65 9.81
CA LEU A 59 2.62 -0.05 9.37
C LEU A 59 1.89 -0.71 10.55
N ASP A 60 2.63 -1.36 11.45
CA ASP A 60 2.12 -1.95 12.70
C ASP A 60 1.44 -0.87 13.57
N HIS A 61 2.10 0.28 13.75
CA HIS A 61 1.52 1.42 14.45
C HIS A 61 0.25 1.95 13.76
N THR A 62 0.21 1.98 12.43
CA THR A 62 -0.97 2.40 11.67
C THR A 62 -2.14 1.45 11.89
N ASP A 63 -1.88 0.14 11.89
CA ASP A 63 -2.87 -0.89 12.17
C ASP A 63 -3.47 -0.74 13.59
N ASP A 64 -2.63 -0.47 14.59
CA ASP A 64 -3.07 -0.13 15.96
C ASP A 64 -4.05 1.07 15.98
N GLN A 65 -3.77 2.11 15.19
CA GLN A 65 -4.66 3.29 15.16
C GLN A 65 -5.99 2.97 14.46
N VAL A 66 -5.98 2.14 13.43
CA VAL A 66 -7.21 1.62 12.78
C VAL A 66 -7.99 0.78 13.79
N GLY A 67 -7.33 -0.11 14.52
CA GLY A 67 -7.93 -0.91 15.59
C GLY A 67 -8.64 -0.04 16.64
N ARG A 68 -8.01 1.04 17.09
CA ARG A 68 -8.63 2.00 18.04
C ARG A 68 -9.89 2.68 17.49
N LEU A 69 -9.91 2.98 16.19
CA LEU A 69 -11.11 3.52 15.54
C LEU A 69 -12.25 2.49 15.52
N ILE A 70 -11.94 1.24 15.20
CA ILE A 70 -12.92 0.14 15.19
C ILE A 70 -13.47 -0.07 16.61
N GLU A 71 -12.61 -0.15 17.63
CA GLU A 71 -13.03 -0.27 19.04
C GLU A 71 -13.91 0.89 19.49
N PHE A 72 -13.60 2.12 19.06
CA PHE A 72 -14.46 3.27 19.31
C PHE A 72 -15.85 3.09 18.71
N LEU A 73 -15.97 2.66 17.45
CA LEU A 73 -17.26 2.41 16.80
C LEU A 73 -18.04 1.29 17.51
N GLU A 74 -17.38 0.23 17.94
CA GLU A 74 -18.00 -0.85 18.74
C GLU A 74 -18.56 -0.32 20.07
N THR A 75 -17.77 0.47 20.82
CA THR A 75 -18.20 1.03 22.12
C THR A 75 -19.36 2.01 22.00
N GLN A 76 -19.61 2.54 20.82
CA GLN A 76 -20.74 3.42 20.51
C GLN A 76 -21.94 2.69 19.89
N ASP A 77 -21.89 1.36 19.74
CA ASP A 77 -22.90 0.56 19.03
C ASP A 77 -23.12 1.04 17.57
N LEU A 78 -22.06 1.54 16.90
CA LEU A 78 -22.13 2.08 15.55
C LEU A 78 -21.48 1.19 14.48
N LEU A 79 -20.65 0.21 14.87
CA LEU A 79 -19.83 -0.55 13.94
C LEU A 79 -20.67 -1.29 12.91
N ASP A 80 -21.76 -1.94 13.33
CA ASP A 80 -22.61 -2.75 12.45
C ASP A 80 -23.29 -1.95 11.34
N ASP A 81 -23.56 -0.66 11.60
CA ASP A 81 -24.20 0.27 10.66
C ASP A 81 -23.21 1.23 9.98
N THR A 82 -21.90 1.01 10.15
CA THR A 82 -20.86 1.83 9.55
C THR A 82 -20.17 1.07 8.40
N LEU A 83 -20.19 1.66 7.20
CA LEU A 83 -19.34 1.21 6.11
C LEU A 83 -17.91 1.72 6.33
N ILE A 84 -16.98 0.80 6.56
CA ILE A 84 -15.54 1.08 6.61
C ILE A 84 -14.93 0.66 5.26
N VAL A 85 -14.25 1.60 4.60
CA VAL A 85 -13.51 1.36 3.37
C VAL A 85 -12.03 1.61 3.63
N PHE A 86 -11.21 0.58 3.48
CA PHE A 86 -9.77 0.66 3.64
C PHE A 86 -9.08 0.31 2.32
N LEU A 87 -8.27 1.22 1.81
CA LEU A 87 -7.58 1.06 0.53
C LEU A 87 -6.22 1.78 0.53
N SER A 88 -5.35 1.39 -0.40
CA SER A 88 -4.19 2.19 -0.80
C SER A 88 -4.53 3.03 -2.03
N ASP A 89 -3.90 4.18 -2.19
CA ASP A 89 -4.12 5.09 -3.33
C ASP A 89 -3.20 4.81 -4.51
N ASN A 90 -2.16 4.02 -4.29
CA ASN A 90 -1.18 3.56 -5.28
C ASN A 90 -0.37 2.39 -4.74
N GLY A 91 0.33 1.71 -5.61
CA GLY A 91 1.27 0.67 -5.22
C GLY A 91 2.39 1.18 -4.31
N ALA A 92 3.19 0.26 -3.76
CA ALA A 92 4.26 0.56 -2.82
C ALA A 92 5.17 1.68 -3.33
N SER A 93 5.59 2.59 -2.43
CA SER A 93 6.45 3.73 -2.79
C SER A 93 7.79 3.27 -3.37
N GLN A 94 8.21 3.92 -4.44
CA GLN A 94 9.55 3.76 -5.03
C GLN A 94 10.42 5.02 -4.83
N GLU A 95 9.94 5.96 -4.05
CA GLU A 95 10.52 7.31 -3.89
C GLU A 95 11.81 7.32 -3.08
N GLY A 96 12.16 6.21 -2.43
CA GLY A 96 13.50 5.99 -1.90
C GLY A 96 14.57 5.71 -2.96
N GLY A 97 14.17 5.47 -4.21
CA GLY A 97 15.11 5.13 -5.28
C GLY A 97 15.72 3.74 -5.11
N LYS A 98 16.82 3.50 -5.82
CA LYS A 98 17.51 2.20 -5.83
C LYS A 98 18.03 1.79 -4.45
N HIS A 99 18.47 2.75 -3.65
CA HIS A 99 19.19 2.54 -2.39
C HIS A 99 18.43 2.97 -1.15
N GLY A 100 17.16 3.39 -1.32
CA GLY A 100 16.44 4.05 -0.24
C GLY A 100 16.93 5.48 -0.01
N THR A 101 16.33 6.15 0.94
CA THR A 101 16.75 7.48 1.37
C THR A 101 16.49 7.65 2.86
N THR A 102 17.30 8.42 3.54
CA THR A 102 17.06 8.86 4.93
C THR A 102 16.30 10.18 5.00
N ASN A 103 16.12 10.83 3.84
CA ASN A 103 15.37 12.08 3.71
C ASN A 103 14.63 12.10 2.36
N GLU A 104 13.34 11.82 2.37
CA GLU A 104 12.50 11.79 1.17
C GLU A 104 12.47 13.15 0.43
N LEU A 105 12.60 14.26 1.14
CA LEU A 105 12.69 15.58 0.51
C LEU A 105 13.93 15.72 -0.38
N ALA A 106 15.02 15.02 -0.06
CA ALA A 106 16.21 15.00 -0.91
C ALA A 106 15.92 14.33 -2.26
N TYR A 107 15.15 13.25 -2.26
CA TYR A 107 14.70 12.59 -3.49
C TYR A 107 13.90 13.56 -4.39
N PHE A 108 12.90 14.24 -3.85
CA PHE A 108 12.08 15.19 -4.61
C PHE A 108 12.85 16.42 -5.11
N ASN A 109 13.93 16.78 -4.44
CA ASN A 109 14.81 17.87 -4.86
C ASN A 109 15.97 17.41 -5.76
N LEU A 110 15.95 16.15 -6.23
CA LEU A 110 16.98 15.56 -7.08
C LEU A 110 18.38 15.60 -6.43
N MET A 111 18.43 15.45 -5.13
CA MET A 111 19.66 15.43 -4.32
C MET A 111 19.84 13.99 -3.79
N PRO A 112 20.40 13.06 -4.60
CA PRO A 112 20.59 11.69 -4.15
C PRO A 112 21.52 11.64 -2.95
N LEU A 113 21.20 10.78 -1.98
CA LEU A 113 22.06 10.50 -0.84
C LEU A 113 22.95 9.29 -1.16
N GLU A 114 24.22 9.41 -0.80
CA GLU A 114 25.16 8.30 -0.97
C GLU A 114 24.94 7.24 0.12
N VAL A 115 25.08 5.98 -0.25
CA VAL A 115 24.89 4.85 0.68
C VAL A 115 25.81 4.97 1.89
N ASP A 116 27.07 5.34 1.67
CA ASP A 116 28.07 5.47 2.73
C ASP A 116 27.71 6.57 3.75
N ASP A 117 27.06 7.64 3.31
CA ASP A 117 26.57 8.70 4.19
C ASP A 117 25.39 8.22 5.04
N MET A 118 24.45 7.48 4.41
CA MET A 118 23.27 6.94 5.11
C MET A 118 23.65 5.89 6.17
N ILE A 119 24.66 5.06 5.90
CA ILE A 119 25.15 4.03 6.83
C ILE A 119 25.70 4.66 8.12
N GLN A 120 26.31 5.83 8.06
CA GLN A 120 26.83 6.53 9.24
C GLN A 120 25.75 6.87 10.27
N HIS A 121 24.48 6.92 9.83
CA HIS A 121 23.31 7.25 10.64
C HIS A 121 22.36 6.06 10.89
N LEU A 122 22.84 4.84 10.70
CA LEU A 122 22.03 3.62 10.75
C LEU A 122 21.19 3.51 12.04
N ASP A 123 21.79 3.83 13.18
CA ASP A 123 21.14 3.76 14.50
C ASP A 123 20.10 4.86 14.72
N GLU A 124 20.13 5.92 13.91
CA GLU A 124 19.24 7.07 14.02
C GLU A 124 18.01 6.95 13.08
N ILE A 125 18.08 6.05 12.08
CA ILE A 125 16.98 5.83 11.10
C ILE A 125 15.73 5.34 11.85
N GLY A 126 14.62 6.02 11.57
CA GLY A 126 13.35 5.83 12.29
C GLY A 126 13.15 6.80 13.46
N GLY A 127 14.17 7.59 13.79
CA GLY A 127 14.07 8.67 14.76
C GLY A 127 13.46 9.95 14.20
N PRO A 128 13.19 10.96 15.05
CA PRO A 128 12.42 12.16 14.68
C PRO A 128 13.10 13.08 13.67
N ASN A 129 14.40 12.89 13.40
CA ASN A 129 15.17 13.69 12.47
C ASN A 129 15.27 13.06 11.08
N TYR A 130 14.73 11.86 10.90
CA TYR A 130 14.84 11.10 9.66
C TYR A 130 13.46 10.85 9.07
N TYR A 131 13.34 11.15 7.77
CA TYR A 131 12.17 10.86 6.96
C TYR A 131 12.58 9.86 5.87
N ASN A 132 12.76 8.61 6.29
CA ASN A 132 13.31 7.57 5.43
C ASN A 132 12.25 6.92 4.54
N ASN A 133 12.70 6.46 3.36
CA ASN A 133 11.96 5.57 2.49
C ASN A 133 12.87 4.41 2.09
N TYR A 134 12.30 3.22 1.96
CA TYR A 134 13.05 2.01 1.66
C TYR A 134 13.46 1.92 0.17
N PRO A 135 14.45 1.06 -0.19
CA PRO A 135 14.90 0.87 -1.57
C PRO A 135 13.89 0.10 -2.43
N TRP A 136 14.03 0.21 -3.75
CA TRP A 136 13.18 -0.48 -4.74
C TRP A 136 13.00 -1.98 -4.53
N GLY A 137 13.97 -2.66 -3.94
CA GLY A 137 13.84 -4.08 -3.63
C GLY A 137 12.66 -4.36 -2.69
N TRP A 138 12.49 -3.53 -1.67
CA TRP A 138 11.35 -3.63 -0.76
C TRP A 138 10.05 -3.10 -1.36
N SER A 139 10.11 -2.07 -2.22
CA SER A 139 8.94 -1.64 -3.00
C SER A 139 8.38 -2.79 -3.84
N GLN A 140 9.26 -3.59 -4.45
CA GLN A 140 8.85 -4.76 -5.22
C GLN A 140 8.24 -5.85 -4.34
N VAL A 141 8.71 -6.04 -3.11
CA VAL A 141 8.11 -6.97 -2.12
C VAL A 141 6.70 -6.53 -1.78
N GLY A 142 6.49 -5.24 -1.49
CA GLY A 142 5.19 -4.67 -1.14
C GLY A 142 4.12 -4.87 -2.22
N ASN A 143 4.52 -5.04 -3.49
CA ASN A 143 3.61 -5.25 -4.61
C ASN A 143 3.54 -6.70 -5.12
N THR A 144 4.01 -7.66 -4.34
CA THR A 144 3.93 -9.08 -4.71
C THR A 144 2.48 -9.50 -5.01
N PRO A 145 2.20 -10.20 -6.13
CA PRO A 145 3.13 -10.75 -7.13
C PRO A 145 3.39 -9.82 -8.33
N LEU A 146 2.84 -8.61 -8.31
CA LEU A 146 2.74 -7.71 -9.44
C LEU A 146 4.09 -7.11 -9.84
N ARG A 147 4.11 -6.53 -11.03
CA ARG A 147 5.30 -5.92 -11.60
C ARG A 147 5.32 -4.41 -11.33
N PHE A 148 6.50 -3.90 -10.98
CA PHE A 148 6.76 -2.49 -10.64
C PHE A 148 6.01 -2.01 -9.39
N TYR A 149 5.84 -0.69 -9.24
CA TYR A 149 5.41 0.00 -8.03
C TYR A 149 4.89 1.41 -8.39
N LYS A 150 4.52 2.20 -7.40
CA LYS A 150 4.08 3.61 -7.56
C LYS A 150 4.83 4.34 -8.66
N GLN A 151 4.19 5.27 -9.36
CA GLN A 151 4.66 6.03 -10.52
C GLN A 151 4.79 5.21 -11.82
N ASN A 152 4.35 3.96 -11.83
CA ASN A 152 4.29 3.12 -13.02
C ASN A 152 2.85 2.78 -13.39
N THR A 153 2.58 2.65 -14.68
CA THR A 153 1.27 2.22 -15.19
C THR A 153 1.13 0.69 -15.29
N TYR A 154 2.10 -0.04 -14.76
CA TYR A 154 1.99 -1.48 -14.53
C TYR A 154 1.14 -1.77 -13.31
N GLU A 155 0.61 -2.98 -13.22
CA GLU A 155 -0.32 -3.36 -12.13
C GLU A 155 0.24 -3.10 -10.74
N GLY A 156 1.54 -3.26 -10.50
CA GLY A 156 2.16 -2.94 -9.22
C GLY A 156 2.12 -1.45 -8.84
N GLY A 157 1.77 -0.57 -9.78
CA GLY A 157 1.61 0.86 -9.50
C GLY A 157 0.16 1.33 -9.39
N ILE A 158 -0.79 0.55 -9.93
CA ILE A 158 -2.18 0.98 -10.11
C ILE A 158 -3.24 -0.03 -9.63
N ARG A 159 -2.82 -1.25 -9.26
CA ARG A 159 -3.72 -2.30 -8.75
C ARG A 159 -3.49 -2.47 -7.26
N ASP A 160 -4.38 -1.90 -6.49
CA ASP A 160 -4.27 -1.80 -5.05
C ASP A 160 -5.38 -2.58 -4.35
N PRO A 161 -5.13 -3.12 -3.14
CA PRO A 161 -6.16 -3.80 -2.39
C PRO A 161 -7.22 -2.83 -1.89
N LEU A 162 -8.46 -3.28 -1.87
CA LEU A 162 -9.59 -2.61 -1.26
C LEU A 162 -10.25 -3.57 -0.27
N ILE A 163 -10.49 -3.12 0.95
CA ILE A 163 -11.26 -3.84 1.97
C ILE A 163 -12.52 -3.03 2.27
N MET A 164 -13.67 -3.69 2.23
CA MET A 164 -14.94 -3.11 2.65
C MET A 164 -15.49 -3.94 3.82
N HIS A 165 -15.80 -3.26 4.92
CA HIS A 165 -16.39 -3.85 6.11
C HIS A 165 -17.68 -3.13 6.47
N TRP A 166 -18.79 -3.84 6.49
CA TRP A 166 -20.09 -3.33 6.88
C TRP A 166 -21.02 -4.50 7.27
N PRO A 167 -21.07 -4.88 8.55
CA PRO A 167 -21.79 -6.07 9.01
C PRO A 167 -23.26 -6.11 8.59
N ASN A 168 -24.00 -5.01 8.72
CA ASN A 168 -25.40 -4.96 8.35
C ASN A 168 -25.66 -4.77 6.85
N GLY A 169 -24.63 -4.55 6.03
CA GLY A 169 -24.79 -4.27 4.60
C GLY A 169 -24.11 -5.25 3.66
N ILE A 170 -23.21 -6.13 4.17
CA ILE A 170 -22.49 -7.12 3.37
C ILE A 170 -22.74 -8.51 3.97
N ASP A 171 -23.56 -9.32 3.28
CA ASP A 171 -23.98 -10.66 3.74
C ASP A 171 -22.84 -11.69 3.65
N ASP A 172 -21.89 -11.52 2.72
CA ASP A 172 -20.80 -12.44 2.44
C ASP A 172 -19.51 -11.97 3.12
N ALA A 173 -19.46 -12.07 4.44
CA ALA A 173 -18.30 -11.70 5.23
C ALA A 173 -17.10 -12.61 4.90
N GLY A 174 -15.93 -11.99 4.68
CA GLY A 174 -14.69 -12.68 4.28
C GLY A 174 -14.63 -13.09 2.82
N GLY A 175 -15.64 -12.74 2.02
CA GLY A 175 -15.66 -13.03 0.59
C GLY A 175 -14.60 -12.26 -0.18
N MET A 176 -13.85 -12.98 -1.03
CA MET A 176 -12.89 -12.37 -1.97
C MET A 176 -13.61 -11.93 -3.24
N ARG A 177 -13.20 -10.81 -3.79
CA ARG A 177 -13.73 -10.24 -5.04
C ARG A 177 -12.57 -9.92 -5.97
N ASP A 178 -12.67 -10.34 -7.22
CA ASP A 178 -11.65 -10.19 -8.27
C ASP A 178 -12.11 -9.34 -9.46
N GLN A 179 -13.35 -8.87 -9.45
CA GLN A 179 -13.84 -7.97 -10.49
C GLN A 179 -13.12 -6.61 -10.43
N TYR A 180 -12.90 -6.05 -11.61
CA TYR A 180 -12.28 -4.75 -11.76
C TYR A 180 -13.17 -3.63 -11.20
N HIS A 181 -12.61 -2.83 -10.32
CA HIS A 181 -13.17 -1.59 -9.83
C HIS A 181 -12.14 -0.45 -9.95
N HIS A 182 -12.62 0.78 -9.92
CA HIS A 182 -11.78 1.97 -9.93
C HIS A 182 -12.18 2.88 -8.76
N VAL A 183 -11.26 3.70 -8.26
CA VAL A 183 -11.52 4.60 -7.13
C VAL A 183 -12.71 5.54 -7.37
N ILE A 184 -13.00 5.88 -8.64
CA ILE A 184 -14.19 6.66 -9.00
C ILE A 184 -15.51 5.97 -8.71
N ASP A 185 -15.52 4.65 -8.49
CA ASP A 185 -16.70 3.86 -8.17
C ASP A 185 -17.13 4.02 -6.70
N LEU A 186 -16.24 4.53 -5.83
CA LEU A 186 -16.55 4.72 -4.41
C LEU A 186 -17.66 5.76 -4.19
N MET A 187 -17.61 6.92 -4.86
CA MET A 187 -18.62 7.96 -4.69
C MET A 187 -20.02 7.49 -5.11
N PRO A 188 -20.24 6.95 -6.31
CA PRO A 188 -21.55 6.43 -6.67
C PRO A 188 -22.00 5.27 -5.77
N THR A 189 -21.10 4.44 -5.25
CA THR A 189 -21.43 3.39 -4.28
C THR A 189 -21.96 3.97 -2.97
N ILE A 190 -21.29 4.98 -2.42
CA ILE A 190 -21.74 5.65 -1.18
C ILE A 190 -23.08 6.30 -1.39
N LEU A 191 -23.27 7.03 -2.49
CA LEU A 191 -24.55 7.69 -2.80
C LEU A 191 -25.70 6.69 -2.96
N ASP A 192 -25.46 5.56 -3.62
CA ASP A 192 -26.44 4.49 -3.79
C ASP A 192 -26.81 3.84 -2.44
N ILE A 193 -25.82 3.61 -1.56
CA ILE A 193 -26.05 3.06 -0.22
C ILE A 193 -26.91 3.99 0.63
N VAL A 194 -26.64 5.29 0.61
CA VAL A 194 -27.40 6.28 1.42
C VAL A 194 -28.67 6.77 0.73
N GLY A 195 -28.94 6.34 -0.51
CA GLY A 195 -30.13 6.72 -1.28
C GLY A 195 -30.19 8.19 -1.68
N VAL A 196 -29.03 8.79 -1.97
CA VAL A 196 -28.89 10.21 -2.35
C VAL A 196 -28.49 10.32 -3.82
N GLU A 197 -29.28 11.04 -4.61
CA GLU A 197 -28.93 11.36 -5.99
C GLU A 197 -27.85 12.47 -6.03
N PRO A 198 -26.85 12.35 -6.89
CA PRO A 198 -25.85 13.40 -7.05
C PRO A 198 -26.51 14.68 -7.58
N PRO A 199 -26.20 15.87 -7.01
CA PRO A 199 -26.80 17.11 -7.46
C PRO A 199 -26.25 17.51 -8.84
N GLU A 200 -27.15 17.98 -9.75
CA GLU A 200 -26.74 18.56 -11.03
C GLU A 200 -26.02 19.92 -10.84
N ASN A 201 -26.36 20.64 -9.77
CA ASN A 201 -25.75 21.91 -9.41
C ASN A 201 -25.45 21.95 -7.90
N PHE A 202 -24.25 22.33 -7.52
CA PHE A 202 -23.86 22.52 -6.13
C PHE A 202 -23.32 23.93 -5.92
N GLN A 203 -23.98 24.72 -5.06
CA GLN A 203 -23.64 26.10 -4.73
C GLN A 203 -23.47 27.01 -5.97
N GLY A 204 -24.33 26.84 -7.00
CA GLY A 204 -24.29 27.63 -8.22
C GLY A 204 -23.30 27.15 -9.28
N VAL A 205 -22.63 26.02 -9.06
CA VAL A 205 -21.70 25.40 -10.01
C VAL A 205 -22.31 24.11 -10.56
N ASP A 206 -22.43 24.01 -11.88
CA ASP A 206 -22.90 22.80 -12.56
C ASP A 206 -21.87 21.67 -12.35
N GLN A 207 -22.38 20.51 -11.93
CA GLN A 207 -21.55 19.37 -11.62
C GLN A 207 -21.34 18.49 -12.86
N GLN A 208 -20.15 17.93 -13.01
CA GLN A 208 -19.89 16.90 -14.01
C GLN A 208 -20.59 15.60 -13.61
N PRO A 209 -21.17 14.83 -14.55
CA PRO A 209 -21.70 13.51 -14.24
C PRO A 209 -20.63 12.59 -13.63
N LEU A 210 -21.05 11.75 -12.68
CA LEU A 210 -20.17 10.70 -12.13
C LEU A 210 -19.90 9.66 -13.21
N GLU A 211 -18.62 9.39 -13.51
CA GLU A 211 -18.22 8.39 -14.50
C GLU A 211 -18.16 6.97 -13.89
N GLY A 212 -17.97 6.85 -12.57
CA GLY A 212 -17.95 5.59 -11.85
C GLY A 212 -19.32 4.93 -11.74
N LYS A 213 -19.33 3.68 -11.31
CA LYS A 213 -20.54 2.87 -11.11
C LYS A 213 -20.60 2.36 -9.68
N SER A 214 -21.82 2.22 -9.14
CA SER A 214 -21.99 1.56 -7.84
C SER A 214 -21.47 0.12 -7.87
N MET A 215 -20.77 -0.27 -6.83
CA MET A 215 -20.30 -1.64 -6.56
C MET A 215 -21.35 -2.51 -5.85
N ARG A 216 -22.53 -1.93 -5.56
CA ARG A 216 -23.66 -2.60 -4.89
C ARG A 216 -24.44 -3.53 -5.83
#